data_188ed6608898553fbe76736c77ddbc16
#
_entry.id   188ed6608898553fbe76736c77ddbc16
#
_cell.length_a   1.000
_cell.length_b   1.000
_cell.length_c   1.000
_cell.angle_alpha   90.00
_cell.angle_beta   90.00
_cell.angle_gamma   90.00
#
_symmetry.space_group_name_H-M   'P 1'
#
loop_
_entity.id
_entity.type
_entity.pdbx_description
1 polymer ?
#
loop_
_entity_poly.entity_id
_entity_poly.type
_entity_poly.pdbx_seq_one_letter_code
_entity_poly.pdbx_strand_id
1 'polypeptide(L)'
;FTRSPLRSAIGRSAEAMTVITILTAGLYPIIHIGRSWLFFFVLPYPSQRQLWPNFRSPLTWDVFAISSYVLVSALFLFMGMLPDLALLARQVKGWRRGFYRALSLGFGSTSSEWKLFETAYPIFAAIVIPLAISVHSVVSWDFAMTLMPGWHSAIFAPYFVAGAIFSGIAGLIVAMNLIRKVYHLEDYLRPVHFNNLGILLLVMTLLWFYFTFTEYITVYYGGEPIHMTIFWSKFT
;
A
#
# COMPACT_ATOMS: atom_id res chain seq x y z
N PHE A 1 -6.44 15.13 4.57
CA PHE A 1 -6.72 16.54 4.28
C PHE A 1 -7.97 17.06 4.96
N THR A 2 -9.01 16.28 5.11
CA THR A 2 -10.19 16.67 5.88
C THR A 2 -9.90 16.49 7.37
N ARG A 3 -10.16 17.50 8.20
CA ARG A 3 -10.15 17.41 9.67
C ARG A 3 -11.34 16.54 10.17
N SER A 4 -11.44 15.33 9.62
CA SER A 4 -12.50 14.40 9.96
C SER A 4 -12.26 13.81 11.35
N PRO A 5 -13.28 13.76 12.23
CA PRO A 5 -13.19 13.07 13.52
C PRO A 5 -12.93 11.57 13.39
N LEU A 6 -13.10 11.01 12.19
CA LEU A 6 -12.80 9.61 11.87
C LEU A 6 -11.29 9.30 11.89
N ARG A 7 -10.44 10.31 11.67
CA ARG A 7 -8.99 10.15 11.54
C ARG A 7 -8.36 9.50 12.77
N SER A 8 -8.73 9.90 13.96
CA SER A 8 -8.11 9.41 15.20
C SER A 8 -8.44 7.95 15.48
N ALA A 9 -9.67 7.52 15.25
CA ALA A 9 -10.11 6.17 15.53
C ALA A 9 -9.65 5.15 14.47
N ILE A 10 -9.75 5.52 13.19
CA ILE A 10 -9.38 4.64 12.07
C ILE A 10 -7.86 4.61 11.87
N GLY A 11 -7.17 5.73 12.10
CA GLY A 11 -5.75 5.90 11.84
C GLY A 11 -4.88 4.84 12.52
N ARG A 12 -5.11 4.58 13.80
CA ARG A 12 -4.32 3.57 14.55
C ARG A 12 -4.49 2.15 14.03
N SER A 13 -5.71 1.78 13.64
CA SER A 13 -5.96 0.47 13.03
C SER A 13 -5.31 0.35 11.66
N ALA A 14 -5.36 1.41 10.86
CA ALA A 14 -4.69 1.48 9.56
C ALA A 14 -3.16 1.42 9.69
N GLU A 15 -2.57 2.15 10.67
CA GLU A 15 -1.13 2.11 10.95
C GLU A 15 -0.67 0.71 11.34
N ALA A 16 -1.40 0.00 12.22
CA ALA A 16 -1.09 -1.37 12.61
C ALA A 16 -1.17 -2.34 11.42
N MET A 17 -2.19 -2.20 10.58
CA MET A 17 -2.32 -3.00 9.36
C MET A 17 -1.17 -2.71 8.38
N THR A 18 -0.75 -1.46 8.25
CA THR A 18 0.34 -1.03 7.38
C THR A 18 1.65 -1.72 7.73
N VAL A 19 1.99 -1.87 9.04
CA VAL A 19 3.21 -2.58 9.47
C VAL A 19 3.27 -4.00 8.91
N ILE A 20 2.19 -4.75 9.09
CA ILE A 20 2.12 -6.15 8.64
C ILE A 20 2.22 -6.22 7.12
N THR A 21 1.50 -5.35 6.43
CA THR A 21 1.46 -5.31 4.96
C THR A 21 2.81 -4.94 4.37
N ILE A 22 3.51 -3.94 4.93
CA ILE A 22 4.83 -3.50 4.45
C ILE A 22 5.87 -4.61 4.63
N LEU A 23 5.89 -5.29 5.78
CA LEU A 23 6.81 -6.40 6.02
C LEU A 23 6.59 -7.53 5.01
N THR A 24 5.34 -7.88 4.76
CA THR A 24 4.97 -8.89 3.76
C THR A 24 5.35 -8.44 2.35
N ALA A 25 5.02 -7.20 1.97
CA ALA A 25 5.33 -6.65 0.66
C ALA A 25 6.83 -6.56 0.39
N GLY A 26 7.65 -6.25 1.40
CA GLY A 26 9.10 -6.20 1.28
C GLY A 26 9.76 -7.57 1.12
N LEU A 27 9.17 -8.63 1.69
CA LEU A 27 9.69 -10.00 1.61
C LEU A 27 9.19 -10.74 0.36
N TYR A 28 7.99 -10.44 -0.11
CA TYR A 28 7.33 -11.19 -1.18
C TYR A 28 8.13 -11.24 -2.48
N PRO A 29 8.75 -10.14 -2.98
CA PRO A 29 9.56 -10.18 -4.19
C PRO A 29 10.71 -11.19 -4.10
N ILE A 30 11.36 -11.31 -2.94
CA ILE A 30 12.48 -12.24 -2.71
C ILE A 30 11.99 -13.69 -2.76
N ILE A 31 10.81 -13.96 -2.18
CA ILE A 31 10.20 -15.30 -2.20
C ILE A 31 9.72 -15.66 -3.60
N HIS A 32 9.12 -14.70 -4.31
CA HIS A 32 8.48 -14.89 -5.61
C HIS A 32 9.48 -15.11 -6.76
N ILE A 33 10.72 -14.63 -6.64
CA ILE A 33 11.73 -14.68 -7.70
C ILE A 33 12.14 -16.13 -8.10
N GLY A 34 11.72 -17.11 -7.35
CA GLY A 34 11.94 -18.54 -7.60
C GLY A 34 13.33 -19.03 -7.17
N ARG A 35 14.38 -18.30 -7.52
CA ARG A 35 15.76 -18.57 -7.09
C ARG A 35 16.20 -17.45 -6.15
N SER A 36 15.71 -17.47 -4.93
CA SER A 36 15.88 -16.38 -3.96
C SER A 36 17.33 -15.98 -3.68
N TRP A 37 18.28 -16.94 -3.80
CA TRP A 37 19.73 -16.67 -3.67
C TRP A 37 20.33 -15.87 -4.82
N LEU A 38 19.58 -15.70 -5.94
CA LEU A 38 19.99 -14.90 -7.09
C LEU A 38 19.27 -13.55 -7.17
N PHE A 39 18.59 -13.14 -6.10
CA PHE A 39 17.78 -11.91 -6.08
C PHE A 39 18.59 -10.66 -6.47
N PHE A 40 19.89 -10.65 -6.19
CA PHE A 40 20.77 -9.53 -6.52
C PHE A 40 20.90 -9.25 -8.02
N PHE A 41 20.58 -10.22 -8.89
CA PHE A 41 20.55 -9.98 -10.33
C PHE A 41 19.40 -9.10 -10.80
N VAL A 42 18.40 -8.87 -9.96
CA VAL A 42 17.33 -7.89 -10.22
C VAL A 42 17.82 -6.45 -10.00
N LEU A 43 18.86 -6.27 -9.17
CA LEU A 43 19.47 -4.97 -8.95
C LEU A 43 20.22 -4.50 -10.21
N PRO A 44 20.26 -3.17 -10.48
CA PRO A 44 21.03 -2.63 -11.58
C PRO A 44 22.52 -3.01 -11.49
N TYR A 45 23.07 -3.60 -12.53
CA TYR A 45 24.49 -3.91 -12.63
C TYR A 45 24.96 -3.81 -14.08
N PRO A 46 26.24 -3.45 -14.33
CA PRO A 46 26.80 -3.48 -15.68
C PRO A 46 27.01 -4.94 -16.14
N SER A 47 26.73 -5.20 -17.41
CA SER A 47 27.10 -6.48 -18.04
C SER A 47 28.64 -6.60 -18.19
N GLN A 48 29.10 -7.77 -18.65
CA GLN A 48 30.53 -7.99 -18.96
C GLN A 48 31.08 -6.98 -19.99
N ARG A 49 30.19 -6.39 -20.81
CA ARG A 49 30.53 -5.31 -21.76
C ARG A 49 30.36 -3.90 -21.16
N GLN A 50 30.25 -3.79 -19.83
CA GLN A 50 30.01 -2.54 -19.08
C GLN A 50 28.75 -1.76 -19.53
N LEU A 51 27.79 -2.47 -20.11
CA LEU A 51 26.47 -1.97 -20.42
C LEU A 51 25.52 -2.25 -19.26
N TRP A 52 24.46 -1.45 -19.12
CA TRP A 52 23.40 -1.63 -18.13
C TRP A 52 22.10 -2.15 -18.78
N PRO A 53 22.10 -3.37 -19.38
CA PRO A 53 20.95 -3.83 -20.16
C PRO A 53 19.71 -4.08 -19.31
N ASN A 54 19.88 -4.39 -18.06
CA ASN A 54 18.80 -4.66 -17.11
C ASN A 54 17.93 -3.44 -16.78
N PHE A 55 18.38 -2.21 -17.04
CA PHE A 55 17.52 -1.01 -16.95
C PHE A 55 16.32 -1.02 -17.92
N ARG A 56 16.34 -1.87 -18.93
CA ARG A 56 15.22 -2.10 -19.83
C ARG A 56 14.23 -3.14 -19.32
N SER A 57 14.56 -3.83 -18.23
CA SER A 57 13.68 -4.83 -17.61
C SER A 57 12.69 -4.17 -16.66
N PRO A 58 11.39 -4.48 -16.73
CA PRO A 58 10.39 -4.04 -15.75
C PRO A 58 10.78 -4.44 -14.32
N LEU A 59 11.33 -5.64 -14.13
CA LEU A 59 11.75 -6.14 -12.81
C LEU A 59 12.77 -5.24 -12.10
N THR A 60 13.62 -4.54 -12.83
CA THR A 60 14.56 -3.56 -12.25
C THR A 60 13.81 -2.35 -11.71
N TRP A 61 12.81 -1.88 -12.43
CA TRP A 61 11.98 -0.75 -12.00
C TRP A 61 11.11 -1.09 -10.81
N ASP A 62 10.69 -2.36 -10.67
CA ASP A 62 9.98 -2.85 -9.49
C ASP A 62 10.82 -2.73 -8.22
N VAL A 63 12.12 -2.98 -8.30
CA VAL A 63 13.03 -2.79 -7.15
C VAL A 63 12.96 -1.34 -6.66
N PHE A 64 13.01 -0.37 -7.57
CA PHE A 64 12.90 1.05 -7.20
C PHE A 64 11.50 1.40 -6.68
N ALA A 65 10.46 0.93 -7.36
CA ALA A 65 9.07 1.19 -6.98
C ALA A 65 8.75 0.62 -5.60
N ILE A 66 8.99 -0.66 -5.38
CA ILE A 66 8.70 -1.36 -4.12
C ILE A 66 9.56 -0.80 -2.98
N SER A 67 10.86 -0.60 -3.22
CA SER A 67 11.77 -0.05 -2.20
C SER A 67 11.36 1.37 -1.79
N SER A 68 11.00 2.21 -2.74
CA SER A 68 10.51 3.57 -2.47
C SER A 68 9.22 3.55 -1.66
N TYR A 69 8.29 2.66 -2.01
CA TYR A 69 7.02 2.52 -1.30
C TYR A 69 7.22 2.02 0.13
N VAL A 70 8.03 0.99 0.32
CA VAL A 70 8.37 0.46 1.66
C VAL A 70 9.04 1.54 2.50
N LEU A 71 10.03 2.25 1.95
CA LEU A 71 10.75 3.30 2.67
C LEU A 71 9.83 4.45 3.08
N VAL A 72 9.08 5.02 2.15
CA VAL A 72 8.20 6.18 2.42
C VAL A 72 7.06 5.79 3.35
N SER A 73 6.49 4.59 3.21
CA SER A 73 5.46 4.08 4.11
C SER A 73 6.01 3.85 5.53
N ALA A 74 7.22 3.31 5.65
CA ALA A 74 7.88 3.13 6.95
C ALA A 74 8.19 4.48 7.62
N LEU A 75 8.65 5.47 6.85
CA LEU A 75 8.87 6.83 7.35
C LEU A 75 7.56 7.50 7.78
N PHE A 76 6.50 7.34 7.00
CA PHE A 76 5.18 7.87 7.35
C PHE A 76 4.64 7.26 8.65
N LEU A 77 4.74 5.94 8.79
CA LEU A 77 4.39 5.23 10.02
C LEU A 77 5.23 5.72 11.20
N PHE A 78 6.55 5.79 11.02
CA PHE A 78 7.47 6.25 12.05
C PHE A 78 7.15 7.67 12.52
N MET A 79 6.86 8.58 11.59
CA MET A 79 6.40 9.93 11.91
C MET A 79 5.13 9.91 12.76
N GLY A 80 4.15 9.06 12.42
CA GLY A 80 2.93 8.90 13.22
C GLY A 80 3.19 8.40 14.64
N MET A 81 4.24 7.59 14.83
CA MET A 81 4.61 7.01 16.12
C MET A 81 5.43 7.95 17.02
N LEU A 82 6.02 9.03 16.50
CA LEU A 82 6.92 9.91 17.28
C LEU A 82 6.31 10.40 18.61
N PRO A 83 5.07 10.92 18.68
CA PRO A 83 4.48 11.34 19.93
C PRO A 83 4.29 10.20 20.94
N ASP A 84 3.96 8.99 20.45
CA ASP A 84 3.76 7.81 21.31
C ASP A 84 5.09 7.32 21.88
N LEU A 85 6.13 7.27 21.05
CA LEU A 85 7.49 6.91 21.48
C LEU A 85 8.01 7.87 22.54
N ALA A 86 7.75 9.18 22.38
CA ALA A 86 8.12 10.18 23.37
C ALA A 86 7.34 9.98 24.69
N LEU A 87 6.06 9.64 24.62
CA LEU A 87 5.24 9.34 25.80
C LEU A 87 5.74 8.09 26.51
N LEU A 88 6.02 7.01 25.79
CA LEU A 88 6.58 5.77 26.32
C LEU A 88 7.93 6.02 26.99
N ALA A 89 8.81 6.83 26.39
CA ALA A 89 10.12 7.18 26.96
C ALA A 89 10.00 7.86 28.35
N ARG A 90 8.88 8.53 28.64
CA ARG A 90 8.59 9.15 29.95
C ARG A 90 8.05 8.17 30.97
N GLN A 91 7.33 7.13 30.53
CA GLN A 91 6.64 6.17 31.40
C GLN A 91 7.53 4.99 31.81
N VAL A 92 8.51 4.60 30.98
CA VAL A 92 9.35 3.44 31.24
C VAL A 92 10.68 3.80 31.90
N LYS A 93 11.30 2.82 32.57
CA LYS A 93 12.62 2.95 33.25
C LYS A 93 13.68 2.03 32.61
N GLY A 94 14.92 2.24 32.98
CA GLY A 94 16.05 1.42 32.54
C GLY A 94 16.40 1.59 31.06
N TRP A 95 16.94 0.54 30.44
CA TRP A 95 17.39 0.55 29.05
C TRP A 95 16.28 0.89 28.04
N ARG A 96 15.05 0.49 28.34
CA ARG A 96 13.88 0.80 27.49
C ARG A 96 13.64 2.30 27.35
N ARG A 97 13.91 3.07 28.42
CA ARG A 97 13.81 4.55 28.35
C ARG A 97 14.78 5.12 27.34
N GLY A 98 16.04 4.66 27.36
CA GLY A 98 17.06 5.09 26.39
C GLY A 98 16.67 4.74 24.96
N PHE A 99 16.18 3.54 24.75
CA PHE A 99 15.72 3.06 23.45
C PHE A 99 14.56 3.92 22.89
N TYR A 100 13.48 4.10 23.65
CA TYR A 100 12.35 4.92 23.20
C TYR A 100 12.73 6.40 23.05
N ARG A 101 13.63 6.92 23.86
CA ARG A 101 14.12 8.29 23.73
C ARG A 101 14.92 8.47 22.44
N ALA A 102 15.76 7.51 22.08
CA ALA A 102 16.49 7.54 20.82
C ALA A 102 15.53 7.46 19.62
N LEU A 103 14.55 6.55 19.65
CA LEU A 103 13.55 6.42 18.59
C LEU A 103 12.63 7.64 18.48
N SER A 104 12.34 8.36 19.59
CA SER A 104 11.53 9.58 19.52
C SER A 104 12.26 10.78 18.92
N LEU A 105 13.54 10.61 18.52
CA LEU A 105 14.38 11.68 17.96
C LEU A 105 14.40 12.95 18.81
N GLY A 106 14.21 12.80 20.13
CA GLY A 106 14.16 13.92 21.06
C GLY A 106 12.84 14.72 21.04
N PHE A 107 11.77 14.19 20.44
CA PHE A 107 10.46 14.83 20.46
C PHE A 107 10.01 15.11 21.90
N GLY A 108 10.01 16.39 22.28
CA GLY A 108 9.77 16.84 23.65
C GLY A 108 8.32 17.20 23.93
N SER A 109 7.46 17.18 22.92
CA SER A 109 6.05 17.64 22.99
C SER A 109 5.91 19.14 23.29
N THR A 110 6.87 19.95 22.87
CA THR A 110 6.76 21.40 22.91
C THR A 110 5.77 21.90 21.86
N SER A 111 5.24 23.11 22.04
CA SER A 111 4.28 23.68 21.09
C SER A 111 4.85 23.88 19.68
N SER A 112 6.16 24.14 19.55
CA SER A 112 6.86 24.25 18.27
C SER A 112 7.01 22.90 17.58
N GLU A 113 7.35 21.85 18.33
CA GLU A 113 7.47 20.49 17.79
C GLU A 113 6.12 19.93 17.34
N TRP A 114 5.06 20.22 18.08
CA TRP A 114 3.71 19.87 17.68
C TRP A 114 3.29 20.57 16.39
N LYS A 115 3.57 21.87 16.24
CA LYS A 115 3.29 22.59 14.98
C LYS A 115 4.06 21.99 13.81
N LEU A 116 5.34 21.64 14.01
CA LEU A 116 6.15 21.00 12.98
C LEU A 116 5.57 19.63 12.61
N PHE A 117 5.20 18.81 13.59
CA PHE A 117 4.56 17.51 13.39
C PHE A 117 3.24 17.63 12.62
N GLU A 118 2.36 18.56 13.03
CA GLU A 118 1.08 18.81 12.39
C GLU A 118 1.23 19.31 10.93
N THR A 119 2.36 19.91 10.62
CA THR A 119 2.70 20.33 9.23
C THR A 119 3.30 19.19 8.44
N ALA A 120 4.26 18.47 9.00
CA ALA A 120 4.98 17.40 8.31
C ALA A 120 4.12 16.16 8.04
N TYR A 121 3.32 15.72 9.00
CA TYR A 121 2.51 14.51 8.88
C TYR A 121 1.53 14.53 7.68
N PRO A 122 0.77 15.62 7.41
CA PRO A 122 -0.05 15.71 6.22
C PRO A 122 0.74 15.73 4.90
N ILE A 123 1.97 16.25 4.90
CA ILE A 123 2.84 16.25 3.72
C ILE A 123 3.23 14.79 3.38
N PHE A 124 3.65 14.01 4.37
CA PHE A 124 3.93 12.60 4.17
C PHE A 124 2.70 11.82 3.68
N ALA A 125 1.53 12.09 4.28
CA ALA A 125 0.27 11.50 3.84
C ALA A 125 -0.06 11.84 2.38
N ALA A 126 0.25 13.07 1.94
CA ALA A 126 0.07 13.51 0.57
C ALA A 126 1.02 12.82 -0.40
N ILE A 127 2.26 12.53 0.01
CA ILE A 127 3.28 11.87 -0.81
C ILE A 127 2.98 10.37 -0.96
N VAL A 128 2.49 9.71 0.11
CA VAL A 128 2.19 8.26 0.08
C VAL A 128 1.12 7.92 -0.95
N ILE A 129 0.12 8.78 -1.17
CA ILE A 129 -0.99 8.50 -2.09
C ILE A 129 -0.52 8.34 -3.55
N PRO A 130 0.13 9.34 -4.18
CA PRO A 130 0.61 9.19 -5.56
C PRO A 130 1.67 8.10 -5.67
N LEU A 131 2.49 7.90 -4.65
CA LEU A 131 3.49 6.84 -4.64
C LEU A 131 2.81 5.46 -4.65
N ALA A 132 1.79 5.24 -3.82
CA ALA A 132 1.02 4.00 -3.80
C ALA A 132 0.36 3.73 -5.15
N ILE A 133 -0.26 4.75 -5.76
CA ILE A 133 -0.86 4.64 -7.10
C ILE A 133 0.22 4.26 -8.13
N SER A 134 1.36 4.94 -8.13
CA SER A 134 2.46 4.68 -9.07
C SER A 134 3.00 3.26 -8.94
N VAL A 135 3.26 2.81 -7.72
CA VAL A 135 3.82 1.46 -7.48
C VAL A 135 2.83 0.38 -7.91
N HIS A 136 1.55 0.50 -7.53
CA HIS A 136 0.55 -0.49 -7.95
C HIS A 136 0.34 -0.48 -9.47
N SER A 137 0.48 0.68 -10.13
CA SER A 137 0.43 0.78 -11.59
C SER A 137 1.63 0.09 -12.24
N VAL A 138 2.86 0.34 -11.76
CA VAL A 138 4.08 -0.29 -12.30
C VAL A 138 4.01 -1.80 -12.14
N VAL A 139 3.70 -2.30 -10.94
CA VAL A 139 3.56 -3.75 -10.68
C VAL A 139 2.47 -4.39 -11.54
N SER A 140 1.35 -3.66 -11.80
CA SER A 140 0.30 -4.19 -12.67
C SER A 140 0.77 -4.36 -14.12
N TRP A 141 1.70 -3.53 -14.59
CA TRP A 141 2.25 -3.62 -15.94
C TRP A 141 3.13 -4.84 -16.16
N ASP A 142 3.72 -5.41 -15.12
CA ASP A 142 4.45 -6.68 -15.23
C ASP A 142 3.54 -7.81 -15.70
N PHE A 143 2.26 -7.73 -15.35
CA PHE A 143 1.25 -8.69 -15.79
C PHE A 143 0.52 -8.25 -17.06
N ALA A 144 0.35 -6.94 -17.28
CA ALA A 144 -0.50 -6.38 -18.32
C ALA A 144 0.26 -5.94 -19.59
N MET A 145 1.59 -5.93 -19.58
CA MET A 145 2.43 -5.55 -20.73
C MET A 145 3.11 -6.77 -21.36
N THR A 146 2.38 -7.86 -21.45
CA THR A 146 2.87 -9.12 -22.06
C THR A 146 2.38 -9.26 -23.49
N LEU A 147 2.94 -10.23 -24.22
CA LEU A 147 2.47 -10.63 -25.54
C LEU A 147 1.35 -11.68 -25.47
N MET A 148 1.01 -12.12 -24.28
CA MET A 148 -0.03 -13.15 -24.08
C MET A 148 -1.41 -12.54 -24.25
N PRO A 149 -2.29 -13.15 -25.05
CA PRO A 149 -3.67 -12.69 -25.18
C PRO A 149 -4.37 -12.61 -23.83
N GLY A 150 -5.14 -11.52 -23.61
CA GLY A 150 -5.79 -11.24 -22.33
C GLY A 150 -4.91 -10.61 -21.24
N TRP A 151 -3.59 -10.48 -21.48
CA TRP A 151 -2.62 -9.92 -20.54
C TRP A 151 -1.88 -8.70 -21.12
N HIS A 152 -2.54 -7.90 -21.93
CA HIS A 152 -2.02 -6.66 -22.54
C HIS A 152 -3.13 -5.61 -22.67
N SER A 153 -3.68 -5.20 -21.54
CA SER A 153 -4.74 -4.20 -21.51
C SER A 153 -4.32 -2.97 -20.73
N ALA A 154 -4.52 -1.79 -21.30
CA ALA A 154 -4.20 -0.51 -20.68
C ALA A 154 -5.00 -0.23 -19.40
N ILE A 155 -6.15 -0.90 -19.22
CA ILE A 155 -6.99 -0.73 -18.04
C ILE A 155 -6.42 -1.40 -16.78
N PHE A 156 -5.42 -2.28 -16.91
CA PHE A 156 -4.88 -3.03 -15.76
C PHE A 156 -4.33 -2.11 -14.66
N ALA A 157 -3.67 -1.00 -15.02
CA ALA A 157 -3.13 -0.09 -14.02
C ALA A 157 -4.21 0.51 -13.10
N PRO A 158 -5.24 1.23 -13.61
CA PRO A 158 -6.31 1.76 -12.78
C PRO A 158 -7.17 0.66 -12.15
N TYR A 159 -7.37 -0.46 -12.83
CA TYR A 159 -8.11 -1.61 -12.31
C TYR A 159 -7.41 -2.22 -11.09
N PHE A 160 -6.09 -2.42 -11.16
CA PHE A 160 -5.29 -2.95 -10.08
C PHE A 160 -5.24 -2.01 -8.87
N VAL A 161 -5.09 -0.70 -9.12
CA VAL A 161 -5.14 0.33 -8.07
C VAL A 161 -6.50 0.35 -7.38
N ALA A 162 -7.59 0.31 -8.13
CA ALA A 162 -8.95 0.26 -7.57
C ALA A 162 -9.16 -1.00 -6.72
N GLY A 163 -8.70 -2.17 -7.20
CA GLY A 163 -8.74 -3.44 -6.47
C GLY A 163 -7.91 -3.41 -5.19
N ALA A 164 -6.73 -2.79 -5.22
CA ALA A 164 -5.88 -2.63 -4.05
C ALA A 164 -6.55 -1.76 -2.96
N ILE A 165 -7.15 -0.64 -3.35
CA ILE A 165 -7.87 0.24 -2.42
C ILE A 165 -9.11 -0.48 -1.88
N PHE A 166 -9.88 -1.14 -2.73
CA PHE A 166 -11.05 -1.93 -2.34
C PHE A 166 -10.71 -3.00 -1.30
N SER A 167 -9.71 -3.84 -1.58
CA SER A 167 -9.27 -4.89 -0.68
C SER A 167 -8.66 -4.34 0.61
N GLY A 168 -7.94 -3.22 0.53
CA GLY A 168 -7.38 -2.54 1.70
C GLY A 168 -8.45 -2.02 2.65
N ILE A 169 -9.53 -1.41 2.13
CA ILE A 169 -10.67 -0.95 2.95
C ILE A 169 -11.40 -2.14 3.58
N ALA A 170 -11.64 -3.21 2.81
CA ALA A 170 -12.27 -4.41 3.32
C ALA A 170 -11.43 -5.05 4.44
N GLY A 171 -10.11 -5.20 4.24
CA GLY A 171 -9.18 -5.69 5.25
C GLY A 171 -9.15 -4.81 6.51
N LEU A 172 -9.19 -3.48 6.34
CA LEU A 172 -9.24 -2.54 7.47
C LEU A 172 -10.53 -2.70 8.30
N ILE A 173 -11.67 -2.87 7.65
CA ILE A 173 -12.95 -3.12 8.34
C ILE A 173 -12.88 -4.41 9.17
N VAL A 174 -12.32 -5.48 8.60
CA VAL A 174 -12.14 -6.76 9.31
C VAL A 174 -11.19 -6.61 10.49
N ALA A 175 -10.02 -5.98 10.27
CA ALA A 175 -9.04 -5.73 11.33
C ALA A 175 -9.63 -4.88 12.47
N MET A 176 -10.32 -3.79 12.15
CA MET A 176 -10.99 -2.93 13.13
C MET A 176 -12.05 -3.70 13.94
N ASN A 177 -12.85 -4.56 13.29
CA ASN A 177 -13.85 -5.35 13.98
C ASN A 177 -13.20 -6.37 14.93
N LEU A 178 -12.09 -6.99 14.52
CA LEU A 178 -11.34 -7.91 15.37
C LEU A 178 -10.73 -7.19 16.59
N ILE A 179 -10.02 -6.10 16.36
CA ILE A 179 -9.40 -5.28 17.43
C ILE A 179 -10.47 -4.77 18.39
N ARG A 180 -11.59 -4.28 17.87
CA ARG A 180 -12.74 -3.83 18.67
C ARG A 180 -13.23 -4.90 19.64
N LYS A 181 -13.39 -6.14 19.17
CA LYS A 181 -13.85 -7.28 19.99
C LYS A 181 -12.79 -7.75 20.99
N VAL A 182 -11.53 -7.86 20.56
CA VAL A 182 -10.45 -8.42 21.41
C VAL A 182 -10.07 -7.46 22.53
N TYR A 183 -10.06 -6.16 22.26
CA TYR A 183 -9.65 -5.13 23.24
C TYR A 183 -10.81 -4.35 23.85
N HIS A 184 -12.06 -4.75 23.58
CA HIS A 184 -13.27 -4.10 24.12
C HIS A 184 -13.29 -2.59 23.85
N LEU A 185 -13.04 -2.20 22.58
CA LEU A 185 -12.94 -0.80 22.13
C LEU A 185 -14.26 -0.26 21.54
N GLU A 186 -15.42 -0.71 22.06
CA GLU A 186 -16.75 -0.38 21.55
C GLU A 186 -17.03 1.12 21.58
N ASP A 187 -16.57 1.79 22.63
CA ASP A 187 -16.76 3.24 22.82
C ASP A 187 -15.86 4.06 21.87
N TYR A 188 -14.72 3.51 21.46
CA TYR A 188 -13.76 4.17 20.58
C TYR A 188 -14.03 3.87 19.11
N LEU A 189 -14.17 2.60 18.74
CA LEU A 189 -14.51 2.13 17.39
C LEU A 189 -16.03 1.98 17.24
N ARG A 190 -16.71 3.11 17.09
CA ARG A 190 -18.17 3.20 17.02
C ARG A 190 -18.73 2.78 15.65
N PRO A 191 -20.01 2.37 15.54
CA PRO A 191 -20.67 1.99 14.30
C PRO A 191 -20.54 3.02 13.17
N VAL A 192 -20.47 4.31 13.48
CA VAL A 192 -20.31 5.38 12.48
C VAL A 192 -19.01 5.23 11.68
N HIS A 193 -17.93 4.74 12.30
CA HIS A 193 -16.66 4.51 11.60
C HIS A 193 -16.81 3.40 10.55
N PHE A 194 -17.48 2.30 10.90
CA PHE A 194 -17.75 1.19 10.01
C PHE A 194 -18.70 1.59 8.88
N ASN A 195 -19.73 2.37 9.18
CA ASN A 195 -20.67 2.86 8.17
C ASN A 195 -19.97 3.72 7.11
N ASN A 196 -19.10 4.63 7.53
CA ASN A 196 -18.37 5.51 6.61
C ASN A 196 -17.37 4.71 5.75
N LEU A 197 -16.67 3.73 6.33
CA LEU A 197 -15.81 2.82 5.55
C LEU A 197 -16.64 1.93 4.62
N GLY A 198 -17.85 1.52 5.04
CA GLY A 198 -18.78 0.76 4.21
C GLY A 198 -19.27 1.55 2.98
N ILE A 199 -19.55 2.85 3.15
CA ILE A 199 -19.90 3.73 2.02
C ILE A 199 -18.72 3.86 1.06
N LEU A 200 -17.50 4.06 1.58
CA LEU A 200 -16.29 4.13 0.76
C LEU A 200 -16.04 2.81 0.04
N LEU A 201 -16.23 1.68 0.73
CA LEU A 201 -16.11 0.35 0.14
C LEU A 201 -17.12 0.16 -1.01
N LEU A 202 -18.36 0.61 -0.84
CA LEU A 202 -19.38 0.58 -1.89
C LEU A 202 -18.95 1.37 -3.13
N VAL A 203 -18.42 2.60 -2.94
CA VAL A 203 -17.89 3.41 -4.05
C VAL A 203 -16.77 2.67 -4.79
N MET A 204 -15.83 2.08 -4.06
CA MET A 204 -14.74 1.32 -4.66
C MET A 204 -15.23 0.02 -5.34
N THR A 205 -16.26 -0.62 -4.81
CA THR A 205 -16.91 -1.78 -5.44
C THR A 205 -17.51 -1.41 -6.79
N LEU A 206 -18.22 -0.29 -6.86
CA LEU A 206 -18.81 0.20 -8.11
C LEU A 206 -17.75 0.57 -9.14
N LEU A 207 -16.66 1.19 -8.70
CA LEU A 207 -15.51 1.53 -9.56
C LEU A 207 -14.83 0.26 -10.10
N TRP A 208 -14.56 -0.71 -9.22
CA TRP A 208 -13.97 -1.99 -9.60
C TRP A 208 -14.87 -2.77 -10.55
N PHE A 209 -16.17 -2.79 -10.30
CA PHE A 209 -17.17 -3.38 -11.20
C PHE A 209 -17.17 -2.69 -12.56
N TYR A 210 -17.10 -1.36 -12.60
CA TYR A 210 -17.02 -0.60 -13.84
C TYR A 210 -15.80 -1.02 -14.68
N PHE A 211 -14.63 -1.13 -14.09
CA PHE A 211 -13.44 -1.57 -14.80
C PHE A 211 -13.57 -3.01 -15.30
N THR A 212 -14.11 -3.90 -14.48
CA THR A 212 -14.37 -5.30 -14.88
C THR A 212 -15.34 -5.35 -16.06
N PHE A 213 -16.44 -4.63 -15.98
CA PHE A 213 -17.42 -4.56 -17.04
C PHE A 213 -16.83 -3.98 -18.33
N THR A 214 -16.06 -2.91 -18.22
CA THR A 214 -15.40 -2.26 -19.35
C THR A 214 -14.42 -3.20 -20.05
N GLU A 215 -13.63 -3.95 -19.30
CA GLU A 215 -12.72 -4.96 -19.88
C GLU A 215 -13.49 -6.01 -20.68
N TYR A 216 -14.56 -6.56 -20.10
CA TYR A 216 -15.38 -7.57 -20.81
C TYR A 216 -16.07 -7.01 -22.07
N ILE A 217 -16.69 -5.85 -21.97
CA ILE A 217 -17.44 -5.28 -23.10
C ILE A 217 -16.50 -4.83 -24.22
N THR A 218 -15.31 -4.32 -23.90
CA THR A 218 -14.32 -3.90 -24.89
C THR A 218 -13.80 -5.08 -25.69
N VAL A 219 -13.47 -6.20 -25.03
CA VAL A 219 -13.04 -7.43 -25.69
C VAL A 219 -14.14 -8.02 -26.56
N TYR A 220 -15.37 -8.07 -26.02
CA TYR A 220 -16.53 -8.58 -26.75
C TYR A 220 -16.84 -7.72 -27.99
N TYR A 221 -16.87 -6.40 -27.84
CA TYR A 221 -17.16 -5.47 -28.94
C TYR A 221 -16.03 -5.44 -29.99
N GLY A 222 -14.79 -5.56 -29.57
CA GLY A 222 -13.63 -5.61 -30.46
C GLY A 222 -13.64 -6.83 -31.38
N GLY A 223 -14.14 -7.95 -30.88
CA GLY A 223 -14.38 -9.17 -31.65
C GLY A 223 -13.13 -9.83 -32.27
N GLU A 224 -11.93 -9.50 -31.78
CA GLU A 224 -10.69 -10.10 -32.27
C GLU A 224 -10.64 -11.60 -31.93
N PRO A 225 -10.44 -12.49 -32.93
CA PRO A 225 -10.56 -13.95 -32.73
C PRO A 225 -9.72 -14.49 -31.57
N ILE A 226 -8.48 -13.98 -31.42
CA ILE A 226 -7.55 -14.44 -30.39
C ILE A 226 -8.04 -14.05 -28.98
N HIS A 227 -8.59 -12.85 -28.83
CA HIS A 227 -9.15 -12.37 -27.57
C HIS A 227 -10.49 -13.04 -27.25
N MET A 228 -11.30 -13.29 -28.26
CA MET A 228 -12.58 -13.98 -28.12
C MET A 228 -12.44 -15.42 -27.64
N THR A 229 -11.36 -16.10 -28.00
CA THR A 229 -11.06 -17.45 -27.49
C THR A 229 -10.90 -17.42 -25.96
N ILE A 230 -10.14 -16.46 -25.45
CA ILE A 230 -9.95 -16.29 -23.99
C ILE A 230 -11.23 -15.78 -23.31
N PHE A 231 -11.95 -14.89 -23.99
CA PHE A 231 -13.24 -14.39 -23.48
C PHE A 231 -14.19 -15.55 -23.19
N TRP A 232 -14.40 -16.43 -24.14
CA TRP A 232 -15.30 -17.57 -23.99
C TRP A 232 -14.80 -18.60 -22.97
N SER A 233 -13.49 -18.80 -22.86
CA SER A 233 -12.92 -19.72 -21.85
C SER A 233 -13.17 -19.31 -20.40
N LYS A 234 -13.57 -18.05 -20.16
CA LYS A 234 -13.94 -17.58 -18.82
C LYS A 234 -15.39 -17.94 -18.43
N PHE A 235 -16.20 -18.42 -19.38
CA PHE A 235 -17.59 -18.79 -19.16
C PHE A 235 -17.86 -20.30 -19.33
N THR A 236 -16.84 -21.07 -19.71
CA THR A 236 -16.88 -22.54 -19.82
C THR A 236 -16.08 -23.17 -18.70
#